data_6fc660f77800a49fcae48b1a8015bd75
#
_entry.id   6fc660f77800a49fcae48b1a8015bd75
#
_cell.length_a   1.000
_cell.length_b   1.000
_cell.length_c   1.000
_cell.angle_alpha   90.00
_cell.angle_beta   90.00
_cell.angle_gamma   90.00
#
_symmetry.space_group_name_H-M   'P 1'
#
loop_
_entity.id
_entity.type
_entity.pdbx_description
1 polymer ?
#
loop_
_entity_poly.entity_id
_entity_poly.type
_entity_poly.pdbx_seq_one_letter_code
_entity_poly.pdbx_strand_id
1 'polypeptide(L)'
;MGFNQHARGTWVNEQAYMVHLLTGKQSKPGNGAFSLTGQPSACGTAREVGTFAHRLPADMVVANPEHRRRSEAIWKLPSRTLNPKVGSHITKMMRDLEDGAVKWLWVQVTNPFQATANANHWIEAARENDNFIVVSDVYPTLSCKVADLILPSAMIFEKWGAYGNSERRTQVWRQQVSPPGEARSDVWQMMEFSKRFKLGEVWGRQPVRGLKAEGFEEGFLPDVLGEAERMGYSRNSTLYEVLFATEETTKFSWPDPVADGCGNCTVEAAGIDWFPEKLLFQEYTAFGRDHAHDLADFDVYYRDDVRGLKWPVVDGRETEWRFNEKYDPYVEQGSRFDFYGPALKSLPGGDLDGVTDGAVKPLVGRAKIFFRPYAAPAESPGGEYDLWLATGRVIEHWHSGSMTRRVPQLHRAMPTAQLFMHPADAEERRLQRNDLAWAESRRGKIKARVETTGRNLPPRGLVFVPWFDEGVFINKVTLDATCPISKQTDFKKCAVKVYKA
;
A
#
# COMPACT_ATOMS: atom_id res chain seq x y z
N MET A 1 -13.00 3.64 -0.46
CA MET A 1 -12.50 3.01 0.80
C MET A 1 -13.59 2.89 1.88
N GLY A 2 -14.84 3.19 1.57
CA GLY A 2 -15.94 3.12 2.53
C GLY A 2 -16.09 1.75 3.19
N PHE A 3 -16.20 0.68 2.43
CA PHE A 3 -16.35 -0.69 2.96
C PHE A 3 -15.09 -1.24 3.59
N ASN A 4 -13.92 -0.90 3.05
CA ASN A 4 -12.67 -1.48 3.50
C ASN A 4 -12.27 -1.02 4.91
N GLN A 5 -12.50 0.26 5.23
CA GLN A 5 -12.07 0.88 6.48
C GLN A 5 -13.09 0.69 7.61
N HIS A 6 -13.43 -0.58 7.84
CA HIS A 6 -14.31 -1.04 8.92
C HIS A 6 -13.72 -2.28 9.58
N ALA A 7 -13.97 -2.45 10.86
CA ALA A 7 -13.57 -3.65 11.60
C ALA A 7 -14.17 -4.96 11.03
N ARG A 8 -15.14 -4.88 10.13
CA ARG A 8 -15.72 -6.00 9.37
C ARG A 8 -15.62 -5.79 7.86
N GLY A 9 -14.67 -4.99 7.41
CA GLY A 9 -14.54 -4.57 6.01
C GLY A 9 -14.46 -5.71 5.01
N THR A 10 -13.71 -6.78 5.31
CA THR A 10 -13.65 -7.97 4.47
C THR A 10 -15.04 -8.58 4.26
N TRP A 11 -15.82 -8.77 5.33
CA TRP A 11 -17.16 -9.35 5.25
C TRP A 11 -18.14 -8.48 4.47
N VAL A 12 -18.06 -7.17 4.61
CA VAL A 12 -18.88 -6.23 3.84
C VAL A 12 -18.57 -6.31 2.35
N ASN A 13 -17.29 -6.39 1.99
CA ASN A 13 -16.86 -6.57 0.59
C ASN A 13 -17.33 -7.93 0.04
N GLU A 14 -17.23 -9.01 0.82
CA GLU A 14 -17.76 -10.33 0.43
C GLU A 14 -19.24 -10.24 0.06
N GLN A 15 -20.07 -9.53 0.84
CA GLN A 15 -21.49 -9.39 0.54
C GLN A 15 -21.72 -8.66 -0.80
N ALA A 16 -20.95 -7.63 -1.12
CA ALA A 16 -21.04 -6.94 -2.41
C ALA A 16 -20.74 -7.90 -3.58
N TYR A 17 -19.72 -8.74 -3.46
CA TYR A 17 -19.43 -9.77 -4.47
C TYR A 17 -20.54 -10.83 -4.54
N MET A 18 -21.07 -11.27 -3.40
CA MET A 18 -22.17 -12.27 -3.37
C MET A 18 -23.42 -11.77 -4.06
N VAL A 19 -23.78 -10.50 -3.90
CA VAL A 19 -24.92 -9.89 -4.61
C VAL A 19 -24.72 -9.99 -6.13
N HIS A 20 -23.55 -9.64 -6.65
CA HIS A 20 -23.26 -9.73 -8.08
C HIS A 20 -23.26 -11.18 -8.58
N LEU A 21 -22.68 -12.09 -7.81
CA LEU A 21 -22.60 -13.50 -8.16
C LEU A 21 -23.99 -14.14 -8.19
N LEU A 22 -24.79 -13.97 -7.17
CA LEU A 22 -26.14 -14.55 -7.05
C LEU A 22 -27.14 -14.00 -8.07
N THR A 23 -26.94 -12.76 -8.51
CA THR A 23 -27.80 -12.13 -9.54
C THR A 23 -27.35 -12.37 -10.97
N GLY A 24 -26.36 -13.23 -11.19
CA GLY A 24 -25.84 -13.57 -12.53
C GLY A 24 -25.07 -12.44 -13.20
N LYS A 25 -24.52 -11.48 -12.42
CA LYS A 25 -23.90 -10.28 -12.94
C LYS A 25 -22.36 -10.29 -12.89
N GLN A 26 -21.77 -11.28 -12.20
CA GLN A 26 -20.32 -11.42 -12.18
C GLN A 26 -19.78 -11.74 -13.57
N SER A 27 -18.70 -11.11 -13.98
CA SER A 27 -18.06 -11.26 -15.30
C SER A 27 -18.94 -10.89 -16.52
N LYS A 28 -20.04 -10.21 -16.34
CA LYS A 28 -20.86 -9.70 -17.45
C LYS A 28 -20.45 -8.25 -17.80
N PRO A 29 -20.37 -7.89 -19.10
CA PRO A 29 -20.04 -6.52 -19.51
C PRO A 29 -20.99 -5.49 -18.89
N GLY A 30 -20.44 -4.38 -18.42
CA GLY A 30 -21.19 -3.32 -17.75
C GLY A 30 -21.64 -3.65 -16.33
N ASN A 31 -21.25 -4.80 -15.78
CA ASN A 31 -21.60 -5.24 -14.43
C ASN A 31 -20.35 -5.68 -13.66
N GLY A 32 -20.47 -5.79 -12.35
CA GLY A 32 -19.44 -6.33 -11.47
C GLY A 32 -19.20 -5.44 -10.26
N ALA A 33 -18.76 -6.05 -9.17
CA ALA A 33 -18.23 -5.35 -8.02
C ALA A 33 -16.76 -5.03 -8.28
N PHE A 34 -16.37 -3.77 -8.21
CA PHE A 34 -14.97 -3.39 -8.36
C PHE A 34 -14.53 -2.38 -7.28
N SER A 35 -13.25 -2.38 -6.98
CA SER A 35 -12.68 -1.46 -6.01
C SER A 35 -12.36 -0.13 -6.69
N LEU A 36 -13.07 0.92 -6.32
CA LEU A 36 -12.78 2.29 -6.76
C LEU A 36 -11.71 2.87 -5.84
N THR A 37 -10.46 2.50 -6.07
CA THR A 37 -9.34 3.02 -5.30
C THR A 37 -9.01 4.46 -5.69
N GLY A 38 -8.62 5.28 -4.70
CA GLY A 38 -8.38 6.70 -4.95
C GLY A 38 -7.00 7.02 -5.53
N GLN A 39 -6.02 6.15 -5.35
CA GLN A 39 -4.64 6.39 -5.79
C GLN A 39 -4.44 5.96 -7.25
N PRO A 40 -3.70 6.72 -8.08
CA PRO A 40 -3.46 6.38 -9.47
C PRO A 40 -2.86 4.98 -9.68
N SER A 41 -1.90 4.59 -8.85
CA SER A 41 -1.21 3.31 -8.94
C SER A 41 -1.55 2.32 -7.83
N ALA A 42 -2.71 2.41 -7.20
CA ALA A 42 -3.06 1.49 -6.12
C ALA A 42 -3.08 0.01 -6.57
N CYS A 43 -3.49 -0.26 -7.80
CA CYS A 43 -3.44 -1.60 -8.37
C CYS A 43 -1.98 -2.04 -8.63
N GLY A 44 -1.16 -1.17 -9.21
CA GLY A 44 0.26 -1.43 -9.45
C GLY A 44 1.02 -1.70 -8.16
N THR A 45 0.93 -0.82 -7.17
CA THR A 45 1.66 -0.96 -5.90
C THR A 45 1.17 -2.13 -5.06
N ALA A 46 -0.13 -2.27 -4.86
CA ALA A 46 -0.67 -3.26 -3.93
C ALA A 46 -0.75 -4.68 -4.51
N ARG A 47 -1.10 -4.81 -5.78
CA ARG A 47 -1.30 -6.12 -6.43
C ARG A 47 -0.11 -6.56 -7.25
N GLU A 48 0.45 -5.68 -8.05
CA GLU A 48 1.49 -6.02 -9.01
C GLU A 48 2.85 -6.16 -8.34
N VAL A 49 3.32 -5.12 -7.66
CA VAL A 49 4.63 -5.20 -6.99
C VAL A 49 4.58 -5.78 -5.58
N GLY A 50 3.41 -5.90 -4.98
CA GLY A 50 3.24 -6.62 -3.71
C GLY A 50 3.75 -5.89 -2.48
N THR A 51 3.37 -4.63 -2.27
CA THR A 51 3.85 -3.81 -1.14
C THR A 51 3.29 -4.20 0.24
N PHE A 52 2.33 -5.11 0.31
CA PHE A 52 1.82 -5.60 1.59
C PHE A 52 2.73 -6.67 2.20
N ALA A 53 2.79 -6.70 3.52
CA ALA A 53 3.64 -7.62 4.27
C ALA A 53 3.44 -9.13 3.97
N HIS A 54 2.29 -9.52 3.44
CA HIS A 54 1.98 -10.90 3.05
C HIS A 54 2.20 -11.20 1.56
N ARG A 55 2.59 -10.20 0.77
CA ARG A 55 2.69 -10.30 -0.70
C ARG A 55 4.13 -10.40 -1.17
N LEU A 56 4.25 -11.00 -2.34
CA LEU A 56 5.39 -10.95 -3.24
C LEU A 56 4.90 -10.41 -4.60
N PRO A 57 5.77 -10.01 -5.52
CA PRO A 57 5.35 -9.50 -6.83
C PRO A 57 4.44 -10.47 -7.60
N ALA A 58 3.65 -9.94 -8.54
CA ALA A 58 2.78 -10.68 -9.43
C ALA A 58 1.77 -11.62 -8.73
N ASP A 59 1.08 -11.09 -7.72
CA ASP A 59 0.06 -11.81 -6.93
C ASP A 59 0.58 -12.98 -6.06
N MET A 60 1.89 -13.20 -5.99
CA MET A 60 2.48 -14.21 -5.12
C MET A 60 2.37 -13.83 -3.63
N VAL A 61 2.52 -14.80 -2.74
CA VAL A 61 2.41 -14.61 -1.29
C VAL A 61 3.56 -15.27 -0.53
N VAL A 62 4.03 -14.63 0.53
CA VAL A 62 5.16 -15.11 1.35
C VAL A 62 4.87 -16.43 2.06
N ALA A 63 3.62 -16.75 2.35
CA ALA A 63 3.24 -18.01 3.00
C ALA A 63 3.44 -19.25 2.10
N ASN A 64 3.45 -19.07 0.79
CA ASN A 64 3.63 -20.17 -0.17
C ASN A 64 5.13 -20.45 -0.40
N PRO A 65 5.65 -21.64 -0.11
CA PRO A 65 7.06 -21.97 -0.27
C PRO A 65 7.53 -21.93 -1.73
N GLU A 66 6.66 -22.28 -2.69
CA GLU A 66 6.97 -22.19 -4.11
C GLU A 66 7.16 -20.74 -4.57
N HIS A 67 6.27 -19.86 -4.12
CA HIS A 67 6.37 -18.43 -4.42
C HIS A 67 7.65 -17.82 -3.85
N ARG A 68 8.05 -18.21 -2.63
CA ARG A 68 9.33 -17.77 -2.06
C ARG A 68 10.52 -18.26 -2.87
N ARG A 69 10.56 -19.57 -3.21
CA ARG A 69 11.66 -20.15 -4.05
C ARG A 69 11.79 -19.41 -5.38
N ARG A 70 10.65 -19.16 -6.05
CA ARG A 70 10.64 -18.40 -7.31
C ARG A 70 11.17 -16.99 -7.12
N SER A 71 10.73 -16.30 -6.09
CA SER A 71 11.17 -14.93 -5.80
C SER A 71 12.67 -14.86 -5.47
N GLU A 72 13.16 -15.79 -4.65
CA GLU A 72 14.58 -15.91 -4.31
C GLU A 72 15.43 -16.16 -5.55
N ALA A 73 14.98 -17.01 -6.46
CA ALA A 73 15.68 -17.28 -7.71
C ALA A 73 15.75 -16.05 -8.63
N ILE A 74 14.65 -15.29 -8.75
CA ILE A 74 14.62 -14.07 -9.56
C ILE A 74 15.51 -12.98 -8.95
N TRP A 75 15.41 -12.78 -7.64
CA TRP A 75 16.23 -11.80 -6.90
C TRP A 75 17.67 -12.26 -6.67
N LYS A 76 18.04 -13.47 -7.11
CA LYS A 76 19.36 -14.08 -6.91
C LYS A 76 19.78 -14.11 -5.42
N LEU A 77 18.79 -14.31 -4.56
CA LEU A 77 19.01 -14.44 -3.12
C LEU A 77 19.45 -15.87 -2.77
N PRO A 78 20.23 -16.04 -1.68
CA PRO A 78 20.44 -17.34 -1.11
C PRO A 78 19.12 -18.03 -0.77
N SER A 79 19.08 -19.35 -0.94
CA SER A 79 17.88 -20.15 -0.63
C SER A 79 17.43 -19.95 0.81
N ARG A 80 16.13 -19.82 1.02
CA ARG A 80 15.48 -19.60 2.31
C ARG A 80 15.79 -18.27 2.99
N THR A 81 16.16 -17.24 2.23
CA THR A 81 16.33 -15.87 2.73
C THR A 81 14.99 -15.25 3.12
N LEU A 82 13.94 -15.51 2.33
CA LEU A 82 12.62 -14.94 2.57
C LEU A 82 11.90 -15.62 3.74
N ASN A 83 11.56 -14.81 4.74
CA ASN A 83 10.81 -15.27 5.90
C ASN A 83 9.39 -15.70 5.49
N PRO A 84 8.95 -16.93 5.80
CA PRO A 84 7.59 -17.39 5.50
C PRO A 84 6.52 -16.73 6.36
N LYS A 85 6.90 -16.12 7.48
CA LYS A 85 5.98 -15.43 8.38
C LYS A 85 5.61 -14.06 7.83
N VAL A 86 4.31 -13.80 7.76
CA VAL A 86 3.78 -12.47 7.38
C VAL A 86 4.21 -11.43 8.40
N GLY A 87 4.74 -10.31 7.93
CA GLY A 87 5.13 -9.17 8.76
C GLY A 87 3.94 -8.49 9.45
N SER A 88 4.23 -7.60 10.40
CA SER A 88 3.23 -6.85 11.14
C SER A 88 2.42 -5.93 10.23
N HIS A 89 1.10 -5.85 10.44
CA HIS A 89 0.28 -4.81 9.84
C HIS A 89 0.52 -3.46 10.53
N ILE A 90 0.13 -2.35 9.88
CA ILE A 90 0.50 -1.00 10.32
C ILE A 90 0.17 -0.69 11.79
N THR A 91 -1.02 -1.04 12.28
CA THR A 91 -1.39 -0.78 13.68
C THR A 91 -0.53 -1.60 14.64
N LYS A 92 -0.24 -2.87 14.31
CA LYS A 92 0.66 -3.68 15.13
C LYS A 92 2.09 -3.15 15.07
N MET A 93 2.57 -2.73 13.90
CA MET A 93 3.90 -2.15 13.76
C MET A 93 4.07 -0.89 14.61
N MET A 94 3.03 -0.05 14.69
CA MET A 94 3.05 1.12 15.57
C MET A 94 3.07 0.73 17.06
N ARG A 95 2.37 -0.34 17.45
CA ARG A 95 2.46 -0.90 18.81
C ARG A 95 3.82 -1.53 19.07
N ASP A 96 4.39 -2.22 18.12
CA ASP A 96 5.74 -2.78 18.23
C ASP A 96 6.81 -1.66 18.36
N LEU A 97 6.55 -0.46 17.80
CA LEU A 97 7.36 0.73 18.01
C LEU A 97 7.19 1.27 19.44
N GLU A 98 5.97 1.34 19.95
CA GLU A 98 5.64 1.73 21.31
C GLU A 98 6.26 0.77 22.34
N ASP A 99 6.11 -0.52 22.14
CA ASP A 99 6.67 -1.57 23.02
C ASP A 99 8.21 -1.68 22.91
N GLY A 100 8.84 -0.89 22.04
CA GLY A 100 10.27 -0.91 21.78
C GLY A 100 10.78 -2.17 21.08
N ALA A 101 9.88 -2.97 20.50
CA ALA A 101 10.26 -4.13 19.68
C ALA A 101 10.76 -3.70 18.28
N VAL A 102 10.26 -2.62 17.74
CA VAL A 102 10.79 -1.95 16.55
C VAL A 102 11.75 -0.85 17.00
N LYS A 103 13.04 -1.00 16.69
CA LYS A 103 14.10 -0.07 17.04
C LYS A 103 14.47 0.89 15.92
N TRP A 104 14.07 0.56 14.69
CA TRP A 104 14.37 1.35 13.53
C TRP A 104 13.19 1.32 12.57
N LEU A 105 12.73 2.49 12.13
CA LEU A 105 11.64 2.65 11.20
C LEU A 105 12.03 3.61 10.08
N TRP A 106 11.95 3.14 8.84
CA TRP A 106 12.11 4.01 7.67
C TRP A 106 10.76 4.21 6.99
N VAL A 107 10.29 5.44 7.02
CA VAL A 107 9.07 5.89 6.37
C VAL A 107 9.41 6.47 5.01
N GLN A 108 8.90 5.89 3.94
CA GLN A 108 9.15 6.38 2.58
C GLN A 108 7.87 6.91 1.94
N VAL A 109 7.87 8.18 1.56
CA VAL A 109 6.84 8.93 0.80
C VAL A 109 5.41 8.71 1.28
N THR A 110 5.25 8.55 2.59
CA THR A 110 3.94 8.44 3.25
C THR A 110 3.97 9.20 4.57
N ASN A 111 2.79 9.39 5.19
CA ASN A 111 2.67 10.20 6.40
C ASN A 111 1.93 9.45 7.52
N PRO A 112 2.51 8.34 8.04
CA PRO A 112 1.81 7.45 8.99
C PRO A 112 1.46 8.15 10.30
N PHE A 113 2.27 9.07 10.80
CA PHE A 113 2.02 9.78 12.06
C PHE A 113 0.85 10.77 11.98
N GLN A 114 0.39 11.12 10.78
CA GLN A 114 -0.88 11.82 10.57
C GLN A 114 -2.01 10.88 10.16
N ALA A 115 -1.68 9.83 9.41
CA ALA A 115 -2.68 9.01 8.73
C ALA A 115 -3.18 7.82 9.55
N THR A 116 -2.43 7.34 10.55
CA THR A 116 -2.86 6.23 11.41
C THR A 116 -3.88 6.69 12.45
N ALA A 117 -4.81 5.81 12.79
CA ALA A 117 -5.76 6.07 13.86
C ALA A 117 -5.06 6.11 15.22
N ASN A 118 -5.65 6.81 16.18
CA ASN A 118 -5.10 7.01 17.53
C ASN A 118 -3.69 7.66 17.51
N ALA A 119 -3.53 8.66 16.65
CA ALA A 119 -2.21 9.17 16.26
C ALA A 119 -1.40 9.84 17.38
N ASN A 120 -2.05 10.38 18.42
CA ASN A 120 -1.33 10.91 19.59
C ASN A 120 -0.41 9.89 20.22
N HIS A 121 -0.95 8.70 20.41
CA HIS A 121 -0.28 7.56 21.04
C HIS A 121 1.03 7.21 20.31
N TRP A 122 0.99 7.16 18.99
CA TRP A 122 2.17 6.83 18.19
C TRP A 122 3.23 7.93 18.16
N ILE A 123 2.81 9.20 18.20
CA ILE A 123 3.75 10.33 18.25
C ILE A 123 4.50 10.35 19.58
N GLU A 124 3.79 10.13 20.68
CA GLU A 124 4.40 10.02 22.01
C GLU A 124 5.38 8.85 22.05
N ALA A 125 4.95 7.66 21.65
CA ALA A 125 5.78 6.45 21.59
C ALA A 125 7.03 6.62 20.72
N ALA A 126 6.93 7.31 19.61
CA ALA A 126 8.05 7.59 18.72
C ALA A 126 9.13 8.48 19.36
N ARG A 127 8.77 9.28 20.35
CA ARG A 127 9.69 10.23 21.02
C ARG A 127 10.19 9.75 22.37
N GLU A 128 9.50 8.81 23.00
CA GLU A 128 9.84 8.30 24.33
C GLU A 128 10.77 7.09 24.31
N ASN A 129 10.72 6.29 23.27
CA ASN A 129 11.51 5.08 23.15
C ASN A 129 12.87 5.33 22.49
N ASP A 130 13.84 4.49 22.85
CA ASP A 130 15.13 4.39 22.15
C ASP A 130 14.95 3.71 20.78
N ASN A 131 14.44 4.49 19.83
CA ASN A 131 14.26 4.09 18.43
C ASN A 131 14.87 5.15 17.51
N PHE A 132 15.10 4.77 16.28
CA PHE A 132 15.63 5.63 15.23
C PHE A 132 14.66 5.67 14.05
N ILE A 133 14.13 6.86 13.75
CA ILE A 133 13.13 7.07 12.71
C ILE A 133 13.73 7.86 11.54
N VAL A 134 13.72 7.26 10.38
CA VAL A 134 14.08 7.91 9.12
C VAL A 134 12.83 8.23 8.34
N VAL A 135 12.70 9.43 7.82
CA VAL A 135 11.60 9.82 6.93
C VAL A 135 12.17 10.32 5.61
N SER A 136 11.82 9.64 4.53
CA SER A 136 12.07 10.09 3.16
C SER A 136 10.78 10.62 2.57
N ASP A 137 10.71 11.90 2.27
CA ASP A 137 9.51 12.51 1.67
C ASP A 137 9.90 13.68 0.77
N VAL A 138 8.98 14.02 -0.12
CA VAL A 138 9.10 15.18 -1.02
C VAL A 138 8.90 16.50 -0.27
N TYR A 139 8.08 16.47 0.77
CA TYR A 139 7.76 17.64 1.60
C TYR A 139 7.88 17.31 3.09
N PRO A 140 8.21 18.28 3.94
CA PRO A 140 8.16 18.11 5.37
C PRO A 140 6.71 17.90 5.82
N THR A 141 6.41 16.66 6.21
CA THR A 141 5.12 16.22 6.71
C THR A 141 5.11 16.14 8.24
N LEU A 142 3.96 15.83 8.85
CA LEU A 142 3.90 15.59 10.29
C LEU A 142 4.83 14.44 10.72
N SER A 143 5.02 13.43 9.88
CA SER A 143 5.97 12.34 10.13
C SER A 143 7.41 12.82 10.24
N CYS A 144 7.78 13.88 9.53
CA CYS A 144 9.12 14.49 9.65
C CYS A 144 9.35 15.13 11.03
N LYS A 145 8.30 15.50 11.76
CA LYS A 145 8.42 16.11 13.11
C LYS A 145 8.85 15.10 14.18
N VAL A 146 8.70 13.81 13.91
CA VAL A 146 9.14 12.74 14.80
C VAL A 146 10.38 12.01 14.30
N ALA A 147 10.92 12.40 13.15
CA ALA A 147 12.09 11.81 12.55
C ALA A 147 13.40 12.25 13.23
N ASP A 148 14.33 11.32 13.33
CA ASP A 148 15.72 11.57 13.70
C ASP A 148 16.57 11.96 12.48
N LEU A 149 16.20 11.45 11.30
CA LEU A 149 16.82 11.75 10.02
C LEU A 149 15.74 11.98 8.94
N ILE A 150 15.89 13.05 8.18
CA ILE A 150 15.04 13.36 7.03
C ILE A 150 15.87 13.29 5.76
N LEU A 151 15.42 12.50 4.78
CA LEU A 151 16.02 12.37 3.47
C LEU A 151 15.08 12.97 2.42
N PRO A 152 15.49 13.97 1.65
CA PRO A 152 14.65 14.53 0.60
C PRO A 152 14.48 13.55 -0.57
N SER A 153 13.23 13.31 -0.97
CA SER A 153 12.89 12.41 -2.07
C SER A 153 12.48 13.16 -3.32
N ALA A 154 12.87 12.64 -4.46
CA ALA A 154 12.44 13.15 -5.77
C ALA A 154 10.95 12.92 -6.01
N MET A 155 10.27 13.89 -6.62
CA MET A 155 8.87 13.80 -7.07
C MET A 155 8.73 12.90 -8.31
N ILE A 156 7.48 12.61 -8.68
CA ILE A 156 7.15 11.73 -9.81
C ILE A 156 7.80 12.18 -11.12
N PHE A 157 7.85 13.46 -11.44
CA PHE A 157 8.46 13.96 -12.68
C PHE A 157 9.97 14.24 -12.57
N GLU A 158 10.54 14.03 -11.40
CA GLU A 158 11.97 14.19 -11.10
C GLU A 158 12.70 12.85 -11.11
N LYS A 159 12.02 11.76 -11.45
CA LYS A 159 12.54 10.39 -11.54
C LYS A 159 11.76 9.57 -12.55
N TRP A 160 12.24 8.37 -12.87
CA TRP A 160 11.50 7.38 -13.67
C TRP A 160 10.61 6.54 -12.79
N GLY A 161 9.70 5.83 -13.43
CA GLY A 161 8.92 4.83 -12.77
C GLY A 161 7.83 4.25 -13.65
N ALA A 162 7.07 3.33 -13.07
CA ALA A 162 5.91 2.73 -13.71
C ALA A 162 4.71 2.74 -12.77
N TYR A 163 3.53 2.74 -13.33
CA TYR A 163 2.30 2.56 -12.58
C TYR A 163 1.31 1.68 -13.32
N GLY A 164 0.50 0.95 -12.56
CA GLY A 164 -0.60 0.16 -13.07
C GLY A 164 -1.94 0.72 -12.64
N ASN A 165 -2.96 0.51 -13.45
CA ASN A 165 -4.30 0.99 -13.18
C ASN A 165 -5.33 -0.16 -13.06
N SER A 166 -6.60 0.19 -12.83
CA SER A 166 -7.69 -0.78 -12.65
C SER A 166 -8.06 -1.54 -13.92
N GLU A 167 -7.65 -1.10 -15.10
CA GLU A 167 -7.81 -1.84 -16.36
C GLU A 167 -6.63 -2.76 -16.69
N ARG A 168 -5.72 -2.99 -15.75
CA ARG A 168 -4.51 -3.80 -15.92
C ARG A 168 -3.48 -3.20 -16.89
N ARG A 169 -3.49 -1.90 -17.10
CA ARG A 169 -2.55 -1.22 -17.98
C ARG A 169 -1.33 -0.78 -17.17
N THR A 170 -0.16 -1.24 -17.58
CA THR A 170 1.12 -0.75 -17.09
C THR A 170 1.62 0.37 -17.99
N GLN A 171 2.04 1.46 -17.38
CA GLN A 171 2.56 2.65 -18.04
C GLN A 171 3.88 3.06 -17.38
N VAL A 172 4.84 3.45 -18.19
CA VAL A 172 6.13 4.00 -17.73
C VAL A 172 6.09 5.52 -17.91
N TRP A 173 6.59 6.24 -16.93
CA TRP A 173 6.83 7.69 -17.08
C TRP A 173 8.32 7.99 -17.08
N ARG A 174 8.66 9.09 -17.76
CA ARG A 174 10.03 9.56 -17.88
C ARG A 174 10.31 10.68 -16.89
N GLN A 175 11.54 10.81 -16.49
CA GLN A 175 12.00 12.00 -15.80
C GLN A 175 11.86 13.21 -16.72
N GLN A 176 11.25 14.28 -16.22
CA GLN A 176 11.02 15.51 -16.99
C GLN A 176 11.94 16.64 -16.52
N VAL A 177 12.32 16.64 -15.26
CA VAL A 177 13.14 17.66 -14.63
C VAL A 177 14.09 17.00 -13.62
N SER A 178 15.20 17.64 -13.33
CA SER A 178 16.11 17.20 -12.28
C SER A 178 15.49 17.41 -10.90
N PRO A 179 15.72 16.51 -9.93
CA PRO A 179 15.34 16.74 -8.55
C PRO A 179 16.08 17.95 -7.97
N PRO A 180 15.44 18.77 -7.14
CA PRO A 180 16.07 19.95 -6.55
C PRO A 180 17.03 19.56 -5.43
N GLY A 181 18.18 20.26 -5.35
CA GLY A 181 19.14 20.12 -4.27
C GLY A 181 19.62 18.68 -4.05
N GLU A 182 19.52 18.20 -2.84
CA GLU A 182 19.96 16.85 -2.46
C GLU A 182 18.87 15.77 -2.63
N ALA A 183 17.70 16.11 -3.21
CA ALA A 183 16.65 15.13 -3.43
C ALA A 183 17.12 14.04 -4.40
N ARG A 184 16.82 12.79 -4.08
CA ARG A 184 17.15 11.60 -4.88
C ARG A 184 15.97 10.66 -4.96
N SER A 185 15.96 9.79 -5.98
CA SER A 185 14.92 8.77 -6.09
C SER A 185 14.97 7.78 -4.92
N ASP A 186 13.83 7.16 -4.64
CA ASP A 186 13.71 6.17 -3.57
C ASP A 186 14.64 4.98 -3.83
N VAL A 187 14.78 4.57 -5.09
CA VAL A 187 15.68 3.49 -5.52
C VAL A 187 17.14 3.85 -5.22
N TRP A 188 17.55 5.07 -5.57
CA TRP A 188 18.92 5.54 -5.28
C TRP A 188 19.20 5.54 -3.78
N GLN A 189 18.25 6.01 -2.96
CA GLN A 189 18.41 6.00 -1.51
C GLN A 189 18.59 4.58 -0.96
N MET A 190 17.82 3.61 -1.47
CA MET A 190 17.96 2.21 -1.07
C MET A 190 19.27 1.58 -1.52
N MET A 191 19.70 1.86 -2.75
CA MET A 191 20.99 1.40 -3.27
C MET A 191 22.14 1.93 -2.43
N GLU A 192 22.19 3.24 -2.18
CA GLU A 192 23.24 3.86 -1.37
C GLU A 192 23.21 3.38 0.09
N PHE A 193 22.05 3.15 0.65
CA PHE A 193 21.92 2.61 1.98
C PHE A 193 22.42 1.17 2.07
N SER A 194 22.12 0.33 1.09
CA SER A 194 22.51 -1.08 1.06
C SER A 194 24.05 -1.28 1.02
N LYS A 195 24.80 -0.32 0.51
CA LYS A 195 26.27 -0.32 0.51
C LYS A 195 26.88 -0.28 1.92
N ARG A 196 26.12 0.10 2.94
CA ARG A 196 26.57 0.26 4.33
C ARG A 196 26.41 -0.98 5.19
N PHE A 197 25.82 -2.04 4.66
CA PHE A 197 25.54 -3.28 5.40
C PHE A 197 26.36 -4.43 4.84
N LYS A 198 27.22 -5.01 5.68
CA LYS A 198 27.94 -6.23 5.34
C LYS A 198 27.06 -7.46 5.59
N LEU A 199 27.19 -8.47 4.77
CA LEU A 199 26.42 -9.71 4.90
C LEU A 199 26.64 -10.39 6.26
N GLY A 200 27.87 -10.37 6.78
CA GLY A 200 28.18 -10.88 8.11
C GLY A 200 27.47 -10.16 9.26
N GLU A 201 27.10 -8.90 9.08
CA GLU A 201 26.33 -8.11 10.06
C GLU A 201 24.83 -8.40 9.98
N VAL A 202 24.30 -8.57 8.77
CA VAL A 202 22.86 -8.75 8.50
C VAL A 202 22.46 -10.22 8.63
N TRP A 203 23.18 -11.13 7.98
CA TRP A 203 22.85 -12.54 7.92
C TRP A 203 23.66 -13.41 8.89
N GLY A 204 24.72 -12.88 9.47
CA GLY A 204 25.50 -13.55 10.50
C GLY A 204 24.96 -13.45 11.92
N ARG A 205 23.83 -12.76 12.12
CA ARG A 205 23.19 -12.62 13.43
C ARG A 205 22.44 -13.90 13.83
N GLN A 206 22.36 -14.14 15.13
CA GLN A 206 21.60 -15.25 15.69
C GLN A 206 20.13 -15.19 15.26
N PRO A 207 19.50 -16.34 14.98
CA PRO A 207 18.12 -16.42 14.57
C PRO A 207 17.16 -15.82 15.59
N VAL A 208 16.06 -15.25 15.09
CA VAL A 208 14.99 -14.73 15.94
C VAL A 208 14.29 -15.90 16.65
N ARG A 209 14.31 -15.91 17.96
CA ARG A 209 13.62 -16.95 18.76
C ARG A 209 12.13 -17.00 18.45
N GLY A 210 11.58 -18.19 18.35
CA GLY A 210 10.13 -18.43 18.18
C GLY A 210 9.61 -18.44 16.74
N LEU A 211 10.47 -18.46 15.72
CA LEU A 211 10.08 -18.73 14.34
C LEU A 211 9.89 -20.25 14.16
N LYS A 212 8.63 -20.69 14.19
CA LYS A 212 8.22 -21.97 13.60
C LYS A 212 7.84 -21.70 12.15
N ALA A 213 8.58 -22.25 11.22
CA ALA A 213 8.29 -22.13 9.81
C ALA A 213 8.52 -23.44 9.12
N GLU A 214 7.77 -23.70 8.07
CA GLU A 214 7.91 -24.89 7.26
C GLU A 214 9.34 -25.03 6.73
N GLY A 215 9.99 -26.14 7.07
CA GLY A 215 11.37 -26.43 6.71
C GLY A 215 12.45 -25.77 7.56
N PHE A 216 12.06 -25.08 8.65
CA PHE A 216 12.99 -24.56 9.64
C PHE A 216 12.82 -25.30 10.97
N GLU A 217 13.91 -25.59 11.65
CA GLU A 217 13.87 -26.01 13.04
C GLU A 217 13.38 -24.86 13.92
N GLU A 218 12.70 -25.20 15.02
CA GLU A 218 12.18 -24.19 15.93
C GLU A 218 13.30 -23.31 16.50
N GLY A 219 13.24 -22.02 16.22
CA GLY A 219 14.20 -21.04 16.71
C GLY A 219 15.45 -20.84 15.83
N PHE A 220 15.53 -21.48 14.68
CA PHE A 220 16.63 -21.31 13.73
C PHE A 220 16.17 -20.77 12.39
N LEU A 221 16.82 -19.69 11.93
CA LEU A 221 16.83 -19.33 10.54
C LEU A 221 17.85 -20.23 9.81
N PRO A 222 17.66 -20.54 8.52
CA PRO A 222 18.67 -21.23 7.75
C PRO A 222 19.97 -20.39 7.72
N ASP A 223 21.07 -21.07 7.45
CA ASP A 223 22.37 -20.44 7.30
C ASP A 223 22.42 -19.64 5.97
N VAL A 224 21.74 -18.50 5.95
CA VAL A 224 21.68 -17.61 4.77
C VAL A 224 23.07 -17.10 4.41
N LEU A 225 23.91 -16.83 5.40
CA LEU A 225 25.28 -16.38 5.17
C LEU A 225 26.13 -17.47 4.51
N GLY A 226 26.06 -18.72 5.00
CA GLY A 226 26.77 -19.83 4.38
C GLY A 226 26.28 -20.13 2.96
N GLU A 227 25.00 -19.96 2.66
CA GLU A 227 24.49 -20.04 1.29
C GLU A 227 25.06 -18.91 0.42
N ALA A 228 25.13 -17.68 0.93
CA ALA A 228 25.71 -16.57 0.21
C ALA A 228 27.21 -16.81 -0.08
N GLU A 229 27.95 -17.38 0.88
CA GLU A 229 29.36 -17.77 0.69
C GLU A 229 29.50 -18.84 -0.41
N ARG A 230 28.60 -19.81 -0.49
CA ARG A 230 28.57 -20.80 -1.59
C ARG A 230 28.26 -20.17 -2.97
N MET A 231 27.54 -19.07 -2.99
CA MET A 231 27.28 -18.27 -4.19
C MET A 231 28.46 -17.37 -4.60
N GLY A 232 29.55 -17.33 -3.82
CA GLY A 232 30.74 -16.55 -4.08
C GLY A 232 30.82 -15.20 -3.36
N TYR A 233 29.87 -14.88 -2.50
CA TYR A 233 29.95 -13.70 -1.65
C TYR A 233 30.81 -13.97 -0.41
N SER A 234 31.25 -12.90 0.25
CA SER A 234 31.96 -13.02 1.52
C SER A 234 31.18 -12.35 2.66
N ARG A 235 31.59 -12.60 3.90
CA ARG A 235 31.07 -11.87 5.06
C ARG A 235 31.20 -10.35 4.96
N ASN A 236 32.23 -9.90 4.21
CA ASN A 236 32.48 -8.47 3.98
C ASN A 236 31.78 -7.91 2.75
N SER A 237 31.21 -8.75 1.90
CA SER A 237 30.36 -8.29 0.80
C SER A 237 29.16 -7.53 1.37
N THR A 238 28.68 -6.55 0.63
CA THR A 238 27.58 -5.68 1.04
C THR A 238 26.24 -6.20 0.53
N LEU A 239 25.13 -5.74 1.13
CA LEU A 239 23.80 -5.99 0.58
C LEU A 239 23.65 -5.42 -0.84
N TYR A 240 24.35 -4.32 -1.15
CA TYR A 240 24.39 -3.76 -2.50
C TYR A 240 24.91 -4.76 -3.53
N GLU A 241 26.00 -5.46 -3.21
CA GLU A 241 26.59 -6.45 -4.12
C GLU A 241 25.65 -7.59 -4.45
N VAL A 242 24.80 -8.00 -3.50
CA VAL A 242 23.81 -9.07 -3.72
C VAL A 242 22.56 -8.57 -4.45
N LEU A 243 22.04 -7.41 -4.06
CA LEU A 243 20.72 -6.95 -4.49
C LEU A 243 20.76 -6.08 -5.75
N PHE A 244 21.83 -5.31 -5.95
CA PHE A 244 21.84 -4.26 -6.95
C PHE A 244 23.06 -4.29 -7.88
N ALA A 245 24.18 -4.90 -7.49
CA ALA A 245 25.41 -4.81 -8.28
C ALA A 245 25.26 -5.56 -9.60
N THR A 246 25.37 -4.81 -10.69
CA THR A 246 25.57 -5.27 -12.06
C THR A 246 26.68 -4.43 -12.68
N GLU A 247 27.12 -4.78 -13.88
CA GLU A 247 28.09 -3.96 -14.61
C GLU A 247 27.55 -2.54 -14.82
N GLU A 248 26.26 -2.43 -15.15
CA GLU A 248 25.59 -1.16 -15.41
C GLU A 248 25.42 -0.34 -14.13
N THR A 249 24.91 -0.95 -13.03
CA THR A 249 24.72 -0.21 -11.76
C THR A 249 26.03 0.30 -11.19
N THR A 250 27.13 -0.44 -11.41
CA THR A 250 28.46 -0.04 -10.93
C THR A 250 29.02 1.17 -11.70
N LYS A 251 28.65 1.31 -12.96
CA LYS A 251 29.05 2.43 -13.82
C LYS A 251 28.10 3.63 -13.76
N PHE A 252 26.88 3.43 -13.27
CA PHE A 252 25.87 4.47 -13.23
C PHE A 252 26.16 5.49 -12.13
N SER A 253 26.12 6.78 -12.49
CA SER A 253 26.09 7.89 -11.54
C SER A 253 24.90 8.80 -11.87
N TRP A 254 24.21 9.28 -10.85
CA TRP A 254 23.16 10.26 -11.06
C TRP A 254 23.76 11.55 -11.60
N PRO A 255 23.14 12.13 -12.66
CA PRO A 255 23.52 13.46 -13.12
C PRO A 255 23.33 14.48 -12.00
N ASP A 256 24.37 15.24 -11.72
CA ASP A 256 24.30 16.37 -10.78
C ASP A 256 24.19 17.67 -11.58
N PRO A 257 23.00 18.31 -11.62
CA PRO A 257 22.82 19.53 -12.42
C PRO A 257 23.72 20.68 -11.99
N VAL A 258 24.18 20.71 -10.74
CA VAL A 258 25.07 21.74 -10.20
C VAL A 258 26.51 21.43 -10.55
N ALA A 259 26.96 20.20 -10.31
CA ALA A 259 28.34 19.78 -10.60
C ALA A 259 28.59 19.68 -12.10
N ASP A 260 27.64 19.17 -12.86
CA ASP A 260 27.75 18.95 -14.30
C ASP A 260 27.47 20.23 -15.12
N GLY A 261 27.02 21.31 -14.50
CA GLY A 261 26.74 22.58 -15.14
C GLY A 261 25.61 22.55 -16.17
N CYS A 262 24.77 21.53 -16.16
CA CYS A 262 23.73 21.27 -17.16
C CYS A 262 22.37 21.91 -16.84
N GLY A 263 22.24 22.55 -15.69
CA GLY A 263 21.05 23.28 -15.27
C GLY A 263 19.83 22.39 -14.96
N ASN A 264 19.28 21.72 -15.93
CA ASN A 264 18.17 20.76 -15.78
C ASN A 264 18.52 19.43 -16.45
N CYS A 265 19.49 18.73 -15.86
CA CYS A 265 19.96 17.46 -16.39
C CYS A 265 18.97 16.34 -16.10
N THR A 266 18.49 15.70 -17.15
CA THR A 266 17.86 14.38 -17.06
C THR A 266 18.84 13.34 -17.60
N VAL A 267 18.58 12.07 -17.31
CA VAL A 267 19.40 10.96 -17.81
C VAL A 267 19.40 10.96 -19.35
N GLU A 268 18.25 11.21 -19.97
CA GLU A 268 18.14 11.32 -21.41
C GLU A 268 18.93 12.52 -21.96
N ALA A 269 18.85 13.68 -21.31
CA ALA A 269 19.62 14.84 -21.71
C ALA A 269 21.14 14.62 -21.55
N ALA A 270 21.54 13.80 -20.59
CA ALA A 270 22.93 13.38 -20.40
C ALA A 270 23.36 12.23 -21.34
N GLY A 271 22.46 11.75 -22.23
CA GLY A 271 22.77 10.66 -23.15
C GLY A 271 22.94 9.30 -22.50
N ILE A 272 22.34 9.07 -21.33
CA ILE A 272 22.43 7.83 -20.59
C ILE A 272 21.27 6.91 -20.99
N ASP A 273 21.59 5.73 -21.54
CA ASP A 273 20.61 4.75 -22.02
C ASP A 273 20.12 3.80 -20.91
N TRP A 274 20.77 3.81 -19.75
CA TRP A 274 20.51 2.89 -18.69
C TRP A 274 20.40 3.60 -17.33
N PHE A 275 19.48 3.15 -16.48
CA PHE A 275 19.23 3.69 -15.14
C PHE A 275 18.63 2.60 -14.21
N PRO A 276 18.77 2.73 -12.89
CA PRO A 276 18.36 1.69 -11.94
C PRO A 276 16.89 1.26 -12.03
N GLU A 277 15.98 2.17 -12.30
CA GLU A 277 14.56 1.86 -12.44
C GLU A 277 14.26 0.98 -13.67
N LYS A 278 15.07 1.08 -14.74
CA LYS A 278 15.01 0.17 -15.89
C LYS A 278 15.34 -1.26 -15.47
N LEU A 279 16.42 -1.45 -14.69
CA LEU A 279 16.79 -2.74 -14.15
C LEU A 279 15.67 -3.36 -13.30
N LEU A 280 15.10 -2.59 -12.38
CA LEU A 280 14.02 -3.05 -11.53
C LEU A 280 12.78 -3.43 -12.31
N PHE A 281 12.44 -2.69 -13.36
CA PHE A 281 11.32 -3.05 -14.23
C PHE A 281 11.58 -4.35 -15.00
N GLN A 282 12.79 -4.53 -15.52
CA GLN A 282 13.17 -5.76 -16.21
C GLN A 282 13.14 -6.97 -15.26
N GLU A 283 13.63 -6.82 -14.04
CA GLU A 283 13.51 -7.85 -12.99
C GLU A 283 12.03 -8.14 -12.67
N TYR A 284 11.21 -7.10 -12.52
CA TYR A 284 9.79 -7.26 -12.24
C TYR A 284 9.07 -8.05 -13.33
N THR A 285 9.42 -7.90 -14.62
CA THR A 285 8.80 -8.67 -15.71
C THR A 285 8.98 -10.18 -15.53
N ALA A 286 10.07 -10.62 -14.91
CA ALA A 286 10.33 -12.04 -14.66
C ALA A 286 9.33 -12.67 -13.67
N PHE A 287 8.79 -11.89 -12.74
CA PHE A 287 7.79 -12.38 -11.80
C PHE A 287 6.45 -12.71 -12.45
N GLY A 288 6.03 -11.87 -13.40
CA GLY A 288 4.75 -12.02 -14.10
C GLY A 288 4.76 -13.08 -15.22
N ARG A 289 5.94 -13.44 -15.71
CA ARG A 289 6.09 -14.33 -16.89
C ARG A 289 5.41 -15.67 -16.68
N ASP A 290 4.57 -16.07 -17.65
CA ASP A 290 3.79 -17.30 -17.63
C ASP A 290 2.83 -17.45 -16.42
N HIS A 291 2.45 -16.30 -15.81
CA HIS A 291 1.58 -16.27 -14.64
C HIS A 291 0.32 -15.40 -14.85
N ALA A 292 -0.12 -15.25 -16.07
CA ALA A 292 -1.21 -14.34 -16.46
C ALA A 292 -1.00 -12.89 -16.03
N HIS A 293 0.25 -12.49 -15.93
CA HIS A 293 0.70 -11.13 -15.52
C HIS A 293 1.88 -10.68 -16.38
N ASP A 294 2.02 -11.30 -17.55
CA ASP A 294 3.14 -11.06 -18.45
C ASP A 294 3.17 -9.62 -18.92
N LEU A 295 4.30 -8.98 -18.78
CA LEU A 295 4.59 -7.66 -19.30
C LEU A 295 5.47 -7.76 -20.54
N ALA A 296 5.41 -6.74 -21.40
CA ALA A 296 6.42 -6.56 -22.44
C ALA A 296 7.75 -6.11 -21.83
N ASP A 297 8.80 -6.16 -22.61
CA ASP A 297 10.10 -5.63 -22.19
C ASP A 297 10.05 -4.11 -21.99
N PHE A 298 10.91 -3.60 -21.14
CA PHE A 298 10.95 -2.17 -20.79
C PHE A 298 10.98 -1.27 -22.02
N ASP A 299 11.82 -1.59 -23.01
CA ASP A 299 12.01 -0.78 -24.21
C ASP A 299 10.73 -0.64 -25.05
N VAL A 300 9.80 -1.61 -24.97
CA VAL A 300 8.48 -1.50 -25.62
C VAL A 300 7.64 -0.41 -24.95
N TYR A 301 7.61 -0.37 -23.61
CA TYR A 301 6.86 0.64 -22.88
C TYR A 301 7.49 2.03 -22.96
N TYR A 302 8.79 2.09 -23.21
CA TYR A 302 9.56 3.32 -23.24
C TYR A 302 9.50 4.05 -24.61
N ARG A 303 8.89 3.42 -25.60
CA ARG A 303 8.66 4.02 -26.92
C ARG A 303 7.64 5.15 -26.84
N ASP A 304 7.80 6.19 -27.68
CA ASP A 304 6.93 7.38 -27.71
C ASP A 304 5.51 7.07 -28.24
N ASP A 305 5.36 6.01 -29.06
CA ASP A 305 4.09 5.57 -29.62
C ASP A 305 3.29 4.64 -28.71
N VAL A 306 3.89 4.16 -27.59
CA VAL A 306 3.25 3.25 -26.63
C VAL A 306 2.75 4.00 -25.41
N ARG A 307 1.44 4.02 -25.20
CA ARG A 307 0.80 4.64 -24.05
C ARG A 307 0.47 3.66 -22.91
N GLY A 308 1.29 2.62 -22.77
CA GLY A 308 1.07 1.53 -21.88
C GLY A 308 0.31 0.36 -22.52
N LEU A 309 0.47 -0.85 -21.95
CA LEU A 309 -0.15 -2.08 -22.43
C LEU A 309 -0.89 -2.76 -21.28
N LYS A 310 -2.04 -3.35 -21.62
CA LYS A 310 -2.79 -4.21 -20.69
C LYS A 310 -2.13 -5.58 -20.63
N TRP A 311 -1.81 -6.01 -19.43
CA TRP A 311 -1.29 -7.35 -19.19
C TRP A 311 -2.42 -8.39 -19.04
N PRO A 312 -2.21 -9.69 -19.35
CA PRO A 312 -0.98 -10.25 -19.93
C PRO A 312 -0.71 -9.71 -21.35
N VAL A 313 0.56 -9.46 -21.63
CA VAL A 313 1.01 -9.14 -22.99
C VAL A 313 1.39 -10.47 -23.67
N VAL A 314 0.76 -10.77 -24.80
CA VAL A 314 0.98 -11.99 -25.57
C VAL A 314 1.46 -11.61 -26.97
N ASP A 315 2.57 -12.17 -27.41
CA ASP A 315 3.20 -11.89 -28.71
C ASP A 315 3.36 -10.38 -28.99
N GLY A 316 3.78 -9.63 -27.96
CA GLY A 316 4.02 -8.21 -28.04
C GLY A 316 2.74 -7.34 -28.09
N ARG A 317 1.57 -7.91 -27.90
CA ARG A 317 0.28 -7.22 -27.93
C ARG A 317 -0.45 -7.30 -26.61
N GLU A 318 -1.16 -6.23 -26.24
CA GLU A 318 -2.04 -6.22 -25.08
C GLU A 318 -3.20 -7.19 -25.28
N THR A 319 -3.71 -7.74 -24.18
CA THR A 319 -4.88 -8.62 -24.18
C THR A 319 -6.09 -7.93 -23.58
N GLU A 320 -7.28 -8.26 -24.10
CA GLU A 320 -8.54 -7.72 -23.56
C GLU A 320 -8.89 -8.35 -22.21
N TRP A 321 -8.52 -9.63 -22.02
CA TRP A 321 -8.87 -10.41 -20.83
C TRP A 321 -7.62 -10.93 -20.12
N ARG A 322 -7.61 -10.84 -18.76
CA ARG A 322 -6.54 -11.46 -17.97
C ARG A 322 -6.56 -12.98 -18.10
N PHE A 323 -7.71 -13.56 -17.89
CA PHE A 323 -7.93 -14.99 -18.02
C PHE A 323 -8.41 -15.27 -19.43
N ASN A 324 -7.50 -15.63 -20.28
CA ASN A 324 -7.70 -16.00 -21.67
C ASN A 324 -7.24 -17.44 -21.90
N GLU A 325 -7.42 -17.96 -23.09
CA GLU A 325 -7.13 -19.35 -23.46
C GLU A 325 -5.67 -19.79 -23.19
N LYS A 326 -4.72 -18.86 -23.15
CA LYS A 326 -3.32 -19.18 -22.81
C LYS A 326 -3.13 -19.54 -21.35
N TYR A 327 -3.90 -18.90 -20.45
CA TYR A 327 -3.68 -18.98 -19.01
C TYR A 327 -4.80 -19.68 -18.24
N ASP A 328 -5.92 -19.96 -18.89
CA ASP A 328 -7.07 -20.58 -18.25
C ASP A 328 -7.68 -21.67 -19.16
N PRO A 329 -7.61 -22.96 -18.77
CA PRO A 329 -8.09 -24.06 -19.57
C PRO A 329 -9.62 -24.08 -19.77
N TYR A 330 -10.35 -23.24 -19.04
CA TYR A 330 -11.81 -23.14 -19.15
C TYR A 330 -12.28 -21.94 -19.99
N VAL A 331 -11.35 -21.24 -20.63
CA VAL A 331 -11.62 -20.13 -21.53
C VAL A 331 -11.46 -20.59 -22.98
N GLU A 332 -12.53 -20.48 -23.74
CA GLU A 332 -12.51 -20.78 -25.17
C GLU A 332 -11.67 -19.74 -25.94
N GLN A 333 -11.04 -20.17 -27.03
CA GLN A 333 -10.21 -19.28 -27.86
C GLN A 333 -10.98 -18.04 -28.31
N GLY A 334 -10.39 -16.87 -28.10
CA GLY A 334 -10.98 -15.59 -28.47
C GLY A 334 -12.14 -15.14 -27.56
N SER A 335 -12.38 -15.85 -26.46
CA SER A 335 -13.42 -15.53 -25.49
C SER A 335 -12.86 -15.08 -24.14
N ARG A 336 -13.74 -14.84 -23.20
CA ARG A 336 -13.42 -14.45 -21.82
C ARG A 336 -13.90 -15.52 -20.85
N PHE A 337 -13.34 -15.52 -19.63
CA PHE A 337 -13.84 -16.34 -18.55
C PHE A 337 -15.31 -16.01 -18.23
N ASP A 338 -16.17 -17.01 -18.24
CA ASP A 338 -17.59 -16.89 -17.87
C ASP A 338 -17.90 -17.72 -16.62
N PHE A 339 -18.17 -17.06 -15.50
CA PHE A 339 -18.57 -17.71 -14.24
C PHE A 339 -19.81 -18.59 -14.34
N TYR A 340 -20.62 -18.41 -15.39
CA TYR A 340 -21.89 -19.13 -15.60
C TYR A 340 -21.82 -20.05 -16.82
N GLY A 341 -20.63 -20.16 -17.41
CA GLY A 341 -20.41 -20.93 -18.63
C GLY A 341 -20.61 -22.44 -18.46
N PRO A 342 -20.94 -23.16 -19.53
CA PRO A 342 -21.19 -24.59 -19.48
C PRO A 342 -19.93 -25.40 -19.11
N ALA A 343 -18.74 -24.95 -19.47
CA ALA A 343 -17.48 -25.58 -19.09
C ALA A 343 -17.29 -25.72 -17.60
N LEU A 344 -17.65 -24.71 -16.82
CA LEU A 344 -17.58 -24.75 -15.36
C LEU A 344 -18.64 -25.67 -14.74
N LYS A 345 -19.80 -25.81 -15.36
CA LYS A 345 -20.89 -26.67 -14.89
C LYS A 345 -20.58 -28.16 -15.03
N SER A 346 -19.73 -28.52 -15.97
CA SER A 346 -19.33 -29.91 -16.22
C SER A 346 -18.17 -30.40 -15.34
N LEU A 347 -17.56 -29.52 -14.57
CA LEU A 347 -16.48 -29.89 -13.68
C LEU A 347 -17.00 -30.73 -12.50
N PRO A 348 -16.28 -31.82 -12.11
CA PRO A 348 -16.64 -32.60 -10.93
C PRO A 348 -16.72 -31.70 -9.71
N GLY A 349 -17.82 -31.77 -8.98
CA GLY A 349 -17.97 -31.03 -7.73
C GLY A 349 -16.91 -31.48 -6.73
N GLY A 350 -16.01 -30.59 -6.39
CA GLY A 350 -15.10 -30.79 -5.25
C GLY A 350 -15.86 -30.63 -3.93
N ASP A 351 -15.30 -31.18 -2.86
CA ASP A 351 -15.83 -31.04 -1.51
C ASP A 351 -15.91 -29.56 -1.15
N LEU A 352 -17.09 -29.09 -0.74
CA LEU A 352 -17.39 -27.67 -0.57
C LEU A 352 -16.58 -27.02 0.57
N ASP A 353 -16.03 -27.81 1.48
CA ASP A 353 -15.29 -27.31 2.61
C ASP A 353 -13.79 -27.07 2.32
N GLY A 354 -13.28 -27.50 1.18
CA GLY A 354 -11.98 -27.12 0.62
C GLY A 354 -10.74 -27.35 1.51
N VAL A 355 -10.91 -27.79 2.74
CA VAL A 355 -9.83 -28.00 3.69
C VAL A 355 -10.07 -29.34 4.38
N THR A 356 -9.36 -30.37 3.96
CA THR A 356 -9.16 -31.57 4.75
C THR A 356 -7.67 -31.70 5.02
N ASP A 357 -7.29 -31.82 6.26
CA ASP A 357 -5.92 -32.09 6.72
C ASP A 357 -4.86 -31.08 6.25
N GLY A 358 -5.19 -29.79 6.20
CA GLY A 358 -4.25 -28.74 5.84
C GLY A 358 -4.00 -28.55 4.33
N ALA A 359 -4.58 -29.39 3.46
CA ALA A 359 -4.48 -29.24 2.02
C ALA A 359 -5.71 -28.52 1.47
N VAL A 360 -5.49 -27.42 0.73
CA VAL A 360 -6.56 -26.75 -0.01
C VAL A 360 -6.90 -27.60 -1.25
N LYS A 361 -8.07 -28.24 -1.24
CA LYS A 361 -8.59 -28.85 -2.46
C LYS A 361 -9.20 -27.76 -3.36
N PRO A 362 -8.93 -27.76 -4.65
CA PRO A 362 -9.54 -26.82 -5.58
C PRO A 362 -11.06 -26.99 -5.57
N LEU A 363 -11.79 -25.89 -5.33
CA LEU A 363 -13.24 -25.84 -5.49
C LEU A 363 -13.55 -25.78 -6.99
N VAL A 364 -13.95 -26.91 -7.54
CA VAL A 364 -14.18 -27.02 -8.96
C VAL A 364 -15.70 -26.99 -9.23
N GLY A 365 -16.14 -26.12 -10.14
CA GLY A 365 -17.50 -26.08 -10.66
C GLY A 365 -18.53 -25.33 -9.81
N ARG A 366 -18.23 -24.84 -8.62
CA ARG A 366 -19.15 -24.05 -7.79
C ARG A 366 -18.47 -22.91 -7.07
N ALA A 367 -19.12 -21.74 -7.07
CA ALA A 367 -18.68 -20.61 -6.26
C ALA A 367 -19.10 -20.79 -4.81
N LYS A 368 -18.19 -20.50 -3.90
CA LYS A 368 -18.50 -20.48 -2.45
C LYS A 368 -19.29 -19.20 -2.11
N ILE A 369 -20.45 -19.39 -1.48
CA ILE A 369 -21.30 -18.29 -1.02
C ILE A 369 -21.07 -18.06 0.48
N PHE A 370 -20.77 -16.84 0.85
CA PHE A 370 -20.58 -16.43 2.23
C PHE A 370 -21.76 -15.58 2.70
N PHE A 371 -22.54 -16.10 3.61
CA PHE A 371 -23.53 -15.30 4.33
C PHE A 371 -22.95 -14.85 5.66
N ARG A 372 -22.73 -13.56 5.80
CA ARG A 372 -22.17 -12.97 7.01
C ARG A 372 -23.28 -12.23 7.77
N PRO A 373 -23.59 -12.63 9.00
CA PRO A 373 -24.56 -11.91 9.81
C PRO A 373 -24.02 -10.51 10.15
N TYR A 374 -24.94 -9.60 10.40
CA TYR A 374 -24.58 -8.27 10.91
C TYR A 374 -23.79 -8.42 12.22
N ALA A 375 -22.68 -7.70 12.31
CA ALA A 375 -21.93 -7.52 13.55
C ALA A 375 -21.79 -6.03 13.85
N ALA A 376 -22.07 -5.65 15.09
CA ALA A 376 -21.91 -4.28 15.53
C ALA A 376 -20.49 -3.78 15.33
N PRO A 377 -20.27 -2.48 15.10
CA PRO A 377 -18.92 -1.90 15.06
C PRO A 377 -18.23 -2.05 16.41
N ALA A 378 -16.90 -1.90 16.41
CA ALA A 378 -16.09 -2.03 17.62
C ALA A 378 -16.42 -0.98 18.69
N GLU A 379 -16.90 0.19 18.26
CA GLU A 379 -17.39 1.26 19.14
C GLU A 379 -18.66 1.85 18.55
N SER A 380 -19.69 2.06 19.38
CA SER A 380 -20.95 2.68 19.00
C SER A 380 -21.23 3.89 19.88
N PRO A 381 -21.96 4.91 19.38
CA PRO A 381 -22.46 5.99 20.21
C PRO A 381 -23.31 5.49 21.37
N GLY A 382 -23.22 6.19 22.49
CA GLY A 382 -24.00 5.93 23.69
C GLY A 382 -23.47 6.68 24.90
N GLY A 383 -24.32 6.98 25.84
CA GLY A 383 -23.97 7.74 27.03
C GLY A 383 -23.42 9.13 26.72
N GLU A 384 -22.23 9.39 27.18
CA GLU A 384 -21.54 10.68 27.01
C GLU A 384 -21.12 10.95 25.54
N TYR A 385 -20.80 9.92 24.78
CA TYR A 385 -20.33 9.99 23.38
C TYR A 385 -21.48 9.62 22.44
N ASP A 386 -22.35 10.56 22.16
CA ASP A 386 -23.66 10.35 21.56
C ASP A 386 -23.72 10.45 20.03
N LEU A 387 -22.62 10.84 19.39
CA LEU A 387 -22.51 11.00 17.94
C LEU A 387 -21.53 10.00 17.31
N TRP A 388 -21.86 9.57 16.10
CA TRP A 388 -20.89 8.94 15.23
C TRP A 388 -19.88 9.94 14.69
N LEU A 389 -18.60 9.58 14.63
CA LEU A 389 -17.62 10.28 13.84
C LEU A 389 -17.25 9.43 12.62
N ALA A 390 -17.28 10.05 11.45
CA ALA A 390 -16.64 9.55 10.25
C ALA A 390 -15.54 10.50 9.79
N THR A 391 -14.44 9.94 9.32
CA THR A 391 -13.38 10.69 8.64
C THR A 391 -13.38 10.39 7.15
N GLY A 392 -12.85 11.28 6.34
CA GLY A 392 -12.82 11.09 4.91
C GLY A 392 -11.99 12.15 4.20
N ARG A 393 -12.20 12.25 2.89
CA ARG A 393 -11.55 13.23 2.04
C ARG A 393 -12.53 14.33 1.61
N VAL A 394 -11.98 15.46 1.26
CA VAL A 394 -12.65 16.53 0.53
C VAL A 394 -12.06 16.60 -0.87
N ILE A 395 -12.79 17.16 -1.82
CA ILE A 395 -12.34 17.18 -3.22
C ILE A 395 -11.12 18.07 -3.43
N GLU A 396 -10.93 19.06 -2.57
CA GLU A 396 -9.86 20.05 -2.64
C GLU A 396 -8.50 19.45 -2.23
N HIS A 397 -8.50 18.40 -1.39
CA HIS A 397 -7.27 17.89 -0.83
C HIS A 397 -7.06 16.40 -1.03
N TRP A 398 -5.87 16.06 -1.49
CA TRP A 398 -5.39 14.72 -1.64
C TRP A 398 -4.72 14.21 -0.36
N HIS A 399 -5.18 13.04 0.15
CA HIS A 399 -4.59 12.38 1.32
C HIS A 399 -4.43 13.30 2.54
N SER A 400 -3.20 13.37 3.10
CA SER A 400 -2.83 14.24 4.22
C SER A 400 -2.65 15.72 3.83
N GLY A 401 -2.96 16.07 2.58
CA GLY A 401 -2.82 17.44 2.11
C GLY A 401 -1.39 17.92 1.87
N SER A 402 -0.38 17.07 2.07
CA SER A 402 1.03 17.44 1.98
C SER A 402 1.42 18.11 0.66
N MET A 403 0.80 17.71 -0.45
CA MET A 403 0.99 18.35 -1.76
C MET A 403 -0.06 19.42 -2.04
N THR A 404 -1.34 19.09 -1.90
CA THR A 404 -2.44 19.94 -2.36
C THR A 404 -2.62 21.22 -1.54
N ARG A 405 -2.26 21.23 -0.26
CA ARG A 405 -2.24 22.46 0.54
C ARG A 405 -1.18 23.47 0.08
N ARG A 406 -0.20 23.05 -0.75
CA ARG A 406 0.83 23.90 -1.35
C ARG A 406 0.38 24.50 -2.69
N VAL A 407 -0.79 24.08 -3.19
CA VAL A 407 -1.44 24.67 -4.36
C VAL A 407 -2.37 25.79 -3.89
N PRO A 408 -2.07 27.08 -4.16
CA PRO A 408 -2.79 28.20 -3.57
C PRO A 408 -4.29 28.20 -3.83
N GLN A 409 -4.73 27.73 -4.99
CA GLN A 409 -6.15 27.65 -5.36
C GLN A 409 -6.90 26.62 -4.53
N LEU A 410 -6.32 25.44 -4.37
CA LEU A 410 -6.92 24.37 -3.55
C LEU A 410 -6.91 24.74 -2.07
N HIS A 411 -5.80 25.29 -1.59
CA HIS A 411 -5.70 25.74 -0.20
C HIS A 411 -6.72 26.86 0.13
N ARG A 412 -6.93 27.82 -0.77
CA ARG A 412 -7.96 28.86 -0.58
C ARG A 412 -9.38 28.30 -0.56
N ALA A 413 -9.64 27.26 -1.34
CA ALA A 413 -10.97 26.63 -1.39
C ALA A 413 -11.32 25.88 -0.09
N MET A 414 -10.34 25.27 0.57
CA MET A 414 -10.50 24.58 1.85
C MET A 414 -9.23 24.75 2.72
N PRO A 415 -9.05 25.90 3.38
CA PRO A 415 -7.79 26.20 4.09
C PRO A 415 -7.60 25.35 5.37
N THR A 416 -8.69 24.96 6.02
CA THR A 416 -8.68 24.16 7.25
C THR A 416 -9.79 23.12 7.23
N ALA A 417 -9.58 22.01 7.92
CA ALA A 417 -10.63 21.01 8.11
C ALA A 417 -11.74 21.56 9.03
N GLN A 418 -12.97 21.33 8.61
CA GLN A 418 -14.17 21.73 9.36
C GLN A 418 -14.85 20.51 9.97
N LEU A 419 -15.61 20.74 11.05
CA LEU A 419 -16.49 19.77 11.64
C LEU A 419 -17.88 19.94 11.00
N PHE A 420 -18.20 19.07 10.06
CA PHE A 420 -19.52 19.05 9.43
C PHE A 420 -20.50 18.30 10.30
N MET A 421 -21.65 18.91 10.58
CA MET A 421 -22.72 18.28 11.34
C MET A 421 -24.09 18.77 10.90
N HIS A 422 -25.10 17.94 11.12
CA HIS A 422 -26.47 18.29 10.77
C HIS A 422 -26.94 19.52 11.57
N PRO A 423 -27.70 20.47 10.96
CA PRO A 423 -28.17 21.68 11.65
C PRO A 423 -28.92 21.40 12.95
N ALA A 424 -29.82 20.42 12.97
CA ALA A 424 -30.54 20.06 14.17
C ALA A 424 -29.64 19.53 15.31
N ASP A 425 -28.60 18.76 14.97
CA ASP A 425 -27.62 18.30 15.97
C ASP A 425 -26.76 19.43 16.51
N ALA A 426 -26.50 20.46 15.69
CA ALA A 426 -25.81 21.68 16.11
C ALA A 426 -26.69 22.52 17.07
N GLU A 427 -27.97 22.69 16.70
CA GLU A 427 -28.94 23.44 17.52
C GLU A 427 -29.14 22.80 18.90
N GLU A 428 -29.30 21.47 18.98
CA GLU A 428 -29.39 20.74 20.24
C GLU A 428 -28.19 20.97 21.16
N ARG A 429 -27.01 21.28 20.58
CA ARG A 429 -25.77 21.57 21.31
C ARG A 429 -25.47 23.06 21.44
N ARG A 430 -26.41 23.92 21.04
CA ARG A 430 -26.26 25.39 21.02
C ARG A 430 -25.03 25.84 20.21
N LEU A 431 -24.78 25.17 19.10
CA LEU A 431 -23.70 25.48 18.16
C LEU A 431 -24.29 26.13 16.91
N GLN A 432 -23.58 27.12 16.39
CA GLN A 432 -23.90 27.77 15.12
C GLN A 432 -22.77 27.53 14.12
N ARG A 433 -23.06 27.75 12.85
CA ARG A 433 -22.06 27.76 11.80
C ARG A 433 -20.90 28.70 12.16
N ASN A 434 -19.66 28.25 11.95
CA ASN A 434 -18.42 28.93 12.30
C ASN A 434 -18.06 28.99 13.80
N ASP A 435 -18.90 28.52 14.71
CA ASP A 435 -18.48 28.32 16.09
C ASP A 435 -17.27 27.38 16.16
N LEU A 436 -16.39 27.62 17.12
CA LEU A 436 -15.37 26.66 17.47
C LEU A 436 -15.97 25.62 18.41
N ALA A 437 -15.79 24.36 18.06
CA ALA A 437 -16.27 23.23 18.85
C ALA A 437 -15.16 22.23 19.12
N TRP A 438 -15.24 21.56 20.25
CA TRP A 438 -14.48 20.35 20.53
C TRP A 438 -15.24 19.15 20.00
N ALA A 439 -14.54 18.25 19.31
CA ALA A 439 -14.97 16.88 19.11
C ALA A 439 -14.04 15.97 19.91
N GLU A 440 -14.61 15.25 20.85
CA GLU A 440 -13.90 14.45 21.85
C GLU A 440 -14.34 13.00 21.79
N SER A 441 -13.38 12.09 21.80
CA SER A 441 -13.56 10.64 21.96
C SER A 441 -12.86 10.16 23.23
N ARG A 442 -12.92 8.85 23.50
CA ARG A 442 -12.18 8.24 24.61
C ARG A 442 -10.65 8.31 24.47
N ARG A 443 -10.14 8.70 23.29
CA ARG A 443 -8.71 8.70 22.93
C ARG A 443 -8.11 10.12 22.93
N GLY A 444 -8.94 11.13 22.83
CA GLY A 444 -8.49 12.52 22.79
C GLY A 444 -9.54 13.47 22.25
N LYS A 445 -9.15 14.68 21.97
CA LYS A 445 -10.04 15.70 21.42
C LYS A 445 -9.36 16.59 20.40
N ILE A 446 -10.15 17.10 19.47
CA ILE A 446 -9.73 18.08 18.47
C ILE A 446 -10.66 19.30 18.52
N LYS A 447 -10.14 20.43 18.04
CA LYS A 447 -10.92 21.66 17.91
C LYS A 447 -11.06 22.01 16.43
N ALA A 448 -12.30 22.23 15.97
CA ALA A 448 -12.59 22.62 14.60
C ALA A 448 -13.76 23.60 14.53
N ARG A 449 -13.88 24.31 13.40
CA ARG A 449 -15.06 25.15 13.14
C ARG A 449 -16.22 24.30 12.68
N VAL A 450 -17.39 24.58 13.22
CA VAL A 450 -18.65 23.91 12.84
C VAL A 450 -19.09 24.41 11.47
N GLU A 451 -19.45 23.46 10.59
CA GLU A 451 -20.10 23.73 9.32
C GLU A 451 -21.41 22.93 9.24
N THR A 452 -22.52 23.65 9.01
CA THR A 452 -23.88 23.09 8.99
C THR A 452 -24.53 23.15 7.62
N THR A 453 -23.73 23.46 6.58
CA THR A 453 -24.22 23.61 5.20
C THR A 453 -23.27 22.93 4.22
N GLY A 454 -23.69 22.87 2.95
CA GLY A 454 -22.85 22.44 1.85
C GLY A 454 -22.84 20.94 1.59
N ARG A 455 -21.99 20.54 0.65
CA ARG A 455 -21.98 19.18 0.06
C ARG A 455 -21.49 18.06 1.02
N ASN A 456 -20.78 18.43 2.07
CA ASN A 456 -20.23 17.46 3.01
C ASN A 456 -21.12 17.27 4.25
N LEU A 457 -22.34 17.79 4.21
CA LEU A 457 -23.29 17.71 5.33
C LEU A 457 -23.67 16.25 5.62
N PRO A 458 -23.41 15.73 6.84
CA PRO A 458 -23.79 14.38 7.20
C PRO A 458 -25.26 14.30 7.66
N PRO A 459 -25.85 13.09 7.71
CA PRO A 459 -27.15 12.90 8.35
C PRO A 459 -27.10 13.15 9.86
N ARG A 460 -28.29 13.28 10.50
CA ARG A 460 -28.39 13.39 11.95
C ARG A 460 -27.67 12.23 12.68
N GLY A 461 -27.07 12.57 13.81
CA GLY A 461 -26.35 11.60 14.63
C GLY A 461 -24.93 11.28 14.13
N LEU A 462 -24.50 11.91 13.04
CA LEU A 462 -23.16 11.74 12.47
C LEU A 462 -22.45 13.07 12.31
N VAL A 463 -21.18 13.13 12.69
CA VAL A 463 -20.29 14.23 12.34
C VAL A 463 -19.20 13.75 11.40
N PHE A 464 -18.76 14.62 10.49
CA PHE A 464 -17.72 14.35 9.52
C PHE A 464 -16.59 15.37 9.65
N VAL A 465 -15.35 14.90 9.74
CA VAL A 465 -14.17 15.76 9.75
C VAL A 465 -13.16 15.19 8.76
N PRO A 466 -12.75 15.96 7.73
CA PRO A 466 -11.72 15.51 6.80
C PRO A 466 -10.34 15.48 7.47
N TRP A 467 -9.51 14.54 7.04
CA TRP A 467 -8.25 14.23 7.73
C TRP A 467 -6.99 14.87 7.09
N PHE A 468 -7.15 15.74 6.09
CA PHE A 468 -6.04 16.37 5.37
C PHE A 468 -5.26 17.38 6.22
N ASP A 469 -5.85 17.91 7.27
CA ASP A 469 -5.33 19.03 8.04
C ASP A 469 -4.61 18.57 9.31
N GLU A 470 -3.29 18.72 9.32
CA GLU A 470 -2.46 18.43 10.50
C GLU A 470 -2.75 19.36 11.69
N GLY A 471 -3.29 20.56 11.45
CA GLY A 471 -3.66 21.52 12.50
C GLY A 471 -4.90 21.11 13.28
N VAL A 472 -5.88 20.50 12.62
CA VAL A 472 -7.07 19.91 13.27
C VAL A 472 -6.78 18.48 13.74
N PHE A 473 -6.07 17.73 12.96
CA PHE A 473 -5.53 16.40 13.27
C PHE A 473 -6.56 15.41 13.82
N ILE A 474 -7.60 15.13 13.04
CA ILE A 474 -8.73 14.30 13.45
C ILE A 474 -8.33 12.88 13.89
N ASN A 475 -7.23 12.32 13.38
CA ASN A 475 -6.79 10.98 13.75
C ASN A 475 -6.31 10.84 15.21
N LYS A 476 -6.25 11.92 15.95
CA LYS A 476 -6.12 11.89 17.41
C LYS A 476 -7.31 11.25 18.12
N VAL A 477 -8.49 11.28 17.50
CA VAL A 477 -9.73 10.80 18.13
C VAL A 477 -10.28 9.52 17.47
N THR A 478 -9.72 9.08 16.34
CA THR A 478 -10.19 7.88 15.64
C THR A 478 -9.77 6.59 16.35
N LEU A 479 -10.57 5.54 16.15
CA LEU A 479 -10.36 4.23 16.76
C LEU A 479 -9.36 3.39 15.95
N ASP A 480 -8.39 2.78 16.61
CA ASP A 480 -7.37 1.90 16.02
C ASP A 480 -7.77 0.42 15.92
N ALA A 481 -9.06 0.11 16.04
CA ALA A 481 -9.59 -1.22 15.79
C ALA A 481 -9.36 -1.67 14.33
N THR A 482 -9.12 -2.95 14.14
CA THR A 482 -8.79 -3.51 12.82
C THR A 482 -9.72 -4.65 12.43
N CYS A 483 -9.90 -4.85 11.12
CA CYS A 483 -10.55 -6.04 10.60
C CYS A 483 -9.77 -7.31 11.00
N PRO A 484 -10.40 -8.34 11.57
CA PRO A 484 -9.68 -9.54 12.02
C PRO A 484 -9.04 -10.34 10.87
N ILE A 485 -9.51 -10.15 9.63
CA ILE A 485 -8.98 -10.82 8.43
C ILE A 485 -7.94 -9.95 7.74
N SER A 486 -8.35 -8.82 7.16
CA SER A 486 -7.46 -7.95 6.36
C SER A 486 -6.55 -7.06 7.19
N LYS A 487 -6.77 -6.95 8.49
CA LYS A 487 -6.06 -6.04 9.41
C LYS A 487 -6.20 -4.54 9.05
N GLN A 488 -7.10 -4.20 8.12
CA GLN A 488 -7.42 -2.82 7.79
C GLN A 488 -8.01 -2.10 8.99
N THR A 489 -7.53 -0.89 9.26
CA THR A 489 -8.00 -0.06 10.39
C THR A 489 -9.39 0.53 10.12
N ASP A 490 -10.22 0.61 11.15
CA ASP A 490 -11.55 1.23 11.11
C ASP A 490 -11.46 2.74 11.34
N PHE A 491 -11.41 3.50 10.25
CA PHE A 491 -11.40 4.97 10.29
C PHE A 491 -12.79 5.59 10.17
N LYS A 492 -13.84 4.78 10.00
CA LYS A 492 -15.16 5.28 9.59
C LYS A 492 -16.17 5.31 10.74
N LYS A 493 -15.81 4.75 11.87
CA LYS A 493 -16.75 4.63 12.99
C LYS A 493 -16.01 4.72 14.33
N CYS A 494 -16.26 5.80 15.05
CA CYS A 494 -16.04 5.86 16.48
C CYS A 494 -17.09 6.77 17.12
N ALA A 495 -17.20 6.73 18.43
CA ALA A 495 -18.13 7.56 19.17
C ALA A 495 -17.44 8.84 19.66
N VAL A 496 -18.12 9.97 19.50
CA VAL A 496 -17.66 11.27 19.94
C VAL A 496 -18.79 12.06 20.61
N LYS A 497 -18.42 12.99 21.48
CA LYS A 497 -19.26 14.12 21.88
C LYS A 497 -18.78 15.40 21.22
N VAL A 498 -19.69 16.32 20.96
CA VAL A 498 -19.36 17.64 20.39
C VAL A 498 -19.96 18.73 21.29
N TYR A 499 -19.14 19.71 21.63
CA TYR A 499 -19.54 20.82 22.51
C TYR A 499 -18.77 22.10 22.19
N LYS A 500 -19.29 23.23 22.59
CA LYS A 500 -18.65 24.55 22.33
C LYS A 500 -17.26 24.63 22.98
N ALA A 501 -16.28 25.19 22.23
CA ALA A 501 -14.89 25.33 22.68
C ALA A 501 -14.66 26.59 23.51
#